data_5c859297c6da041528dbf22d1b0430f9
#
_entry.id   5c859297c6da041528dbf22d1b0430f9
#
_cell.length_a   1.000
_cell.length_b   1.000
_cell.length_c   1.000
_cell.angle_alpha   90.00
_cell.angle_beta   90.00
_cell.angle_gamma   90.00
#
_symmetry.space_group_name_H-M   'P 1'
#
loop_
_entity.id
_entity.type
_entity.pdbx_description
1 polymer ?
#
loop_
_entity_poly.entity_id
_entity_poly.type
_entity_poly.pdbx_seq_one_letter_code
_entity_poly.pdbx_strand_id
1 'polypeptide(L)'
;MYKIGILFQNRDFEHDVYELIKAFYPGNEITSLYEEDGADYDIRFRVLRDEGGYAISYDNGIDKQTVHGAVTEGQSSGEASDALISCDDAHDTRRKNKDAIKYALYQMLSKATGKTLPWGNLTGIRPVKMAMGMLESGMKNTEIARYMREQYLVSPEKTALAVTIANRERDILKNIDYE
;
A
#
# COMPACT_ATOMS: atom_id res chain seq x y z
N MET A 1 0.84 25.76 -3.80
CA MET A 1 0.47 24.58 -4.59
C MET A 1 1.77 24.01 -5.10
N TYR A 2 2.08 22.77 -4.71
CA TYR A 2 3.34 22.12 -5.13
C TYR A 2 3.18 21.47 -6.50
N LYS A 3 4.25 21.51 -7.28
CA LYS A 3 4.43 20.70 -8.49
C LYS A 3 5.24 19.48 -8.12
N ILE A 4 4.65 18.29 -8.22
CA ILE A 4 5.24 17.03 -7.73
C ILE A 4 5.53 16.13 -8.92
N GLY A 5 6.79 15.68 -9.07
CA GLY A 5 7.21 14.71 -10.06
C GLY A 5 7.46 13.35 -9.43
N ILE A 6 6.96 12.28 -10.05
CA ILE A 6 7.20 10.90 -9.63
C ILE A 6 7.87 10.19 -10.81
N LEU A 7 9.16 9.90 -10.69
CA LEU A 7 9.92 9.15 -11.69
C LEU A 7 9.85 7.65 -11.38
N PHE A 8 9.29 6.89 -12.29
CA PHE A 8 9.18 5.44 -12.22
C PHE A 8 10.19 4.77 -13.15
N GLN A 9 10.93 3.80 -12.65
CA GLN A 9 11.78 2.96 -13.50
C GLN A 9 10.94 1.99 -14.36
N ASN A 10 9.80 1.55 -13.83
CA ASN A 10 8.85 0.70 -14.53
C ASN A 10 7.40 1.05 -14.07
N ARG A 11 6.39 0.43 -14.68
CA ARG A 11 4.98 0.66 -14.34
C ARG A 11 4.47 -0.15 -13.15
N ASP A 12 5.35 -0.88 -12.48
CA ASP A 12 4.95 -1.66 -11.33
C ASP A 12 4.54 -0.72 -10.19
N PHE A 13 3.37 -0.98 -9.62
CA PHE A 13 2.81 -0.23 -8.49
C PHE A 13 2.62 1.28 -8.71
N GLU A 14 2.72 1.77 -9.96
CA GLU A 14 2.55 3.20 -10.29
C GLU A 14 1.27 3.77 -9.70
N HIS A 15 0.15 3.10 -9.96
CA HIS A 15 -1.17 3.53 -9.46
C HIS A 15 -1.21 3.59 -7.93
N ASP A 16 -0.68 2.56 -7.25
CA ASP A 16 -0.69 2.48 -5.79
C ASP A 16 0.17 3.59 -5.14
N VAL A 17 1.34 3.87 -5.72
CA VAL A 17 2.24 4.94 -5.28
C VAL A 17 1.63 6.32 -5.55
N TYR A 18 1.10 6.54 -6.75
CA TYR A 18 0.46 7.79 -7.16
C TYR A 18 -0.72 8.15 -6.25
N GLU A 19 -1.64 7.20 -6.02
CA GLU A 19 -2.82 7.44 -5.19
C GLU A 19 -2.45 7.72 -3.72
N LEU A 20 -1.41 7.10 -3.20
CA LEU A 20 -0.94 7.36 -1.85
C LEU A 20 -0.30 8.75 -1.73
N ILE A 21 0.55 9.15 -2.67
CA ILE A 21 1.13 10.50 -2.70
C ILE A 21 0.03 11.55 -2.83
N LYS A 22 -0.94 11.33 -3.72
CA LYS A 22 -2.10 12.21 -3.90
C LYS A 22 -2.93 12.38 -2.63
N ALA A 23 -3.08 11.33 -1.83
CA ALA A 23 -3.80 11.41 -0.57
C ALA A 23 -3.08 12.30 0.47
N PHE A 24 -1.75 12.35 0.47
CA PHE A 24 -0.96 13.25 1.32
C PHE A 24 -0.89 14.68 0.80
N TYR A 25 -0.96 14.87 -0.51
CA TYR A 25 -0.87 16.16 -1.20
C TYR A 25 -2.13 16.48 -2.01
N PRO A 26 -3.32 16.55 -1.37
CA PRO A 26 -4.57 16.83 -2.10
C PRO A 26 -4.52 18.23 -2.74
N GLY A 27 -5.02 18.33 -3.97
CA GLY A 27 -5.08 19.60 -4.70
C GLY A 27 -3.75 20.06 -5.29
N ASN A 28 -2.69 19.26 -5.23
CA ASN A 28 -1.41 19.55 -5.87
C ASN A 28 -1.33 18.89 -7.25
N GLU A 29 -0.49 19.47 -8.13
CA GLU A 29 -0.24 18.90 -9.43
C GLU A 29 0.78 17.76 -9.31
N ILE A 30 0.41 16.56 -9.77
CA ILE A 30 1.25 15.36 -9.68
C ILE A 30 1.43 14.78 -11.08
N THR A 31 2.67 14.61 -11.48
CA THR A 31 3.05 14.08 -12.81
C THR A 31 3.83 12.79 -12.65
N SER A 32 3.38 11.72 -13.31
CA SER A 32 4.16 10.47 -13.45
C SER A 32 5.11 10.59 -14.62
N LEU A 33 6.36 10.22 -14.41
CA LEU A 33 7.45 10.29 -15.38
C LEU A 33 8.11 8.91 -15.52
N TYR A 34 8.61 8.59 -16.69
CA TYR A 34 9.40 7.39 -16.96
C TYR A 34 10.82 7.70 -17.41
N GLU A 35 11.05 8.96 -17.73
CA GLU A 35 12.37 9.53 -18.08
C GLU A 35 12.49 10.89 -17.43
N GLU A 36 13.71 11.34 -17.17
CA GLU A 36 13.96 12.70 -16.68
C GLU A 36 13.57 13.70 -17.77
N ASP A 37 12.60 14.56 -17.47
CA ASP A 37 12.06 15.56 -18.41
C ASP A 37 12.75 16.94 -18.30
N GLY A 38 13.70 17.08 -17.36
CA GLY A 38 14.40 18.34 -17.10
C GLY A 38 13.50 19.44 -16.51
N ALA A 39 12.23 19.14 -16.20
CA ALA A 39 11.33 20.10 -15.58
C ALA A 39 11.68 20.32 -14.11
N ASP A 40 11.34 21.50 -13.61
CA ASP A 40 11.52 21.82 -12.18
C ASP A 40 10.29 21.39 -11.39
N TYR A 41 10.52 20.61 -10.34
CA TYR A 41 9.50 20.11 -9.41
C TYR A 41 9.85 20.55 -7.99
N ASP A 42 8.87 21.01 -7.24
CA ASP A 42 9.04 21.37 -5.82
C ASP A 42 9.33 20.12 -4.97
N ILE A 43 8.76 18.98 -5.37
CA ILE A 43 8.95 17.69 -4.71
C ILE A 43 9.17 16.63 -5.79
N ARG A 44 10.21 15.82 -5.62
CA ARG A 44 10.54 14.70 -6.51
C ARG A 44 10.50 13.39 -5.76
N PHE A 45 9.82 12.42 -6.34
CA PHE A 45 9.90 11.04 -5.93
C PHE A 45 10.59 10.23 -7.03
N ARG A 46 11.38 9.25 -6.64
CA ARG A 46 11.91 8.23 -7.56
C ARG A 46 11.57 6.86 -7.01
N VAL A 47 10.99 6.04 -7.86
CA VAL A 47 10.63 4.65 -7.55
C VAL A 47 11.50 3.75 -8.42
N LEU A 48 12.48 3.12 -7.79
CA LEU A 48 13.48 2.28 -8.45
C LEU A 48 13.35 0.85 -7.95
N ARG A 49 13.62 -0.10 -8.82
CA ARG A 49 13.76 -1.50 -8.42
C ARG A 49 15.23 -1.76 -8.12
N ASP A 50 15.51 -2.38 -6.98
CA ASP A 50 16.83 -2.84 -6.58
C ASP A 50 16.88 -4.35 -6.36
N GLU A 51 18.05 -4.90 -6.01
CA GLU A 51 18.25 -6.34 -5.79
C GLU A 51 17.42 -6.90 -4.63
N GLY A 52 17.01 -6.03 -3.68
CA GLY A 52 16.25 -6.41 -2.49
C GLY A 52 14.76 -6.01 -2.55
N GLY A 53 14.30 -5.39 -3.65
CA GLY A 53 12.91 -4.95 -3.78
C GLY A 53 12.74 -3.63 -4.50
N TYR A 54 12.17 -2.64 -3.81
CA TYR A 54 11.95 -1.31 -4.33
C TYR A 54 12.52 -0.25 -3.40
N ALA A 55 13.25 0.70 -3.95
CA ALA A 55 13.71 1.90 -3.28
C ALA A 55 12.84 3.08 -3.69
N ILE A 56 12.31 3.83 -2.73
CA ILE A 56 11.58 5.06 -2.98
C ILE A 56 12.37 6.20 -2.36
N SER A 57 12.81 7.14 -3.17
CA SER A 57 13.46 8.36 -2.71
C SER A 57 12.51 9.56 -2.80
N TYR A 58 12.61 10.44 -1.81
CA TYR A 58 11.90 11.70 -1.70
C TYR A 58 12.92 12.84 -1.62
N ASP A 59 12.69 13.90 -2.35
CA ASP A 59 13.51 15.10 -2.36
C ASP A 59 12.60 16.33 -2.52
N ASN A 60 12.64 17.25 -1.57
CA ASN A 60 11.90 18.52 -1.61
C ASN A 60 12.87 19.73 -1.65
N GLY A 61 14.12 19.51 -2.02
CA GLY A 61 15.17 20.54 -2.04
C GLY A 61 15.78 20.86 -0.66
N ILE A 62 15.12 20.50 0.43
CA ILE A 62 15.59 20.70 1.81
C ILE A 62 15.94 19.36 2.44
N ASP A 63 15.02 18.41 2.34
CA ASP A 63 15.17 17.06 2.90
C ASP A 63 15.25 16.02 1.79
N LYS A 64 16.17 15.05 1.97
CA LYS A 64 16.27 13.85 1.14
C LYS A 64 16.12 12.63 2.01
N GLN A 65 15.21 11.75 1.63
CA GLN A 65 14.98 10.49 2.32
C GLN A 65 14.87 9.36 1.29
N THR A 66 15.35 8.17 1.65
CA THR A 66 15.16 6.95 0.87
C THR A 66 14.65 5.88 1.80
N VAL A 67 13.61 5.17 1.37
CA VAL A 67 13.06 4.02 2.07
C VAL A 67 13.08 2.82 1.14
N HIS A 68 13.31 1.64 1.71
CA HIS A 68 13.32 0.39 0.97
C HIS A 68 12.09 -0.44 1.35
N GLY A 69 11.32 -0.85 0.35
CA GLY A 69 10.30 -1.88 0.50
C GLY A 69 10.95 -3.22 0.23
N ALA A 70 11.26 -3.98 1.29
CA ALA A 70 11.88 -5.30 1.14
C ALA A 70 10.92 -6.26 0.43
N VAL A 71 11.41 -6.89 -0.63
CA VAL A 71 10.79 -8.10 -1.19
C VAL A 71 11.28 -9.25 -0.32
N THR A 72 10.39 -9.89 0.42
CA THR A 72 10.68 -11.23 0.92
C THR A 72 10.64 -12.18 -0.27
N GLU A 73 11.79 -12.44 -0.86
CA GLU A 73 11.99 -13.70 -1.59
C GLU A 73 11.73 -14.79 -0.57
N GLY A 74 10.78 -15.68 -0.88
CA GLY A 74 10.59 -16.87 -0.09
C GLY A 74 11.94 -17.56 0.05
N GLN A 75 12.46 -17.70 1.27
CA GLN A 75 13.60 -18.54 1.56
C GLN A 75 13.21 -19.97 1.20
N SER A 76 13.43 -20.37 -0.03
CA SER A 76 13.61 -21.77 -0.40
C SER A 76 15.07 -22.11 -0.22
N SER A 77 15.43 -22.52 0.99
CA SER A 77 16.62 -23.36 1.18
C SER A 77 16.32 -24.70 0.51
N GLY A 78 16.97 -24.99 -0.62
CA GLY A 78 16.94 -26.33 -1.20
C GLY A 78 16.89 -26.33 -2.72
N GLU A 79 18.03 -26.64 -3.32
CA GLU A 79 18.31 -27.29 -4.59
C GLU A 79 17.32 -27.13 -5.77
N ALA A 80 17.91 -26.70 -6.88
CA ALA A 80 17.30 -26.57 -8.19
C ALA A 80 16.44 -27.79 -8.59
N SER A 81 15.16 -27.56 -8.79
CA SER A 81 14.36 -28.30 -9.75
C SER A 81 13.39 -27.33 -10.40
N ASP A 82 13.41 -27.31 -11.74
CA ASP A 82 12.43 -26.66 -12.61
C ASP A 82 11.01 -27.10 -12.20
N ALA A 83 10.41 -26.39 -11.29
CA ALA A 83 9.03 -26.60 -10.89
C ALA A 83 8.26 -25.31 -11.15
N LEU A 84 7.30 -25.39 -12.06
CA LEU A 84 6.24 -24.43 -12.32
C LEU A 84 5.90 -23.62 -11.06
N ILE A 85 6.33 -22.36 -11.03
CA ILE A 85 5.83 -21.38 -10.06
C ILE A 85 4.33 -21.28 -10.31
N SER A 86 3.52 -21.70 -9.34
CA SER A 86 2.07 -21.63 -9.47
C SER A 86 1.65 -20.15 -9.60
N CYS A 87 0.61 -19.87 -10.39
CA CYS A 87 0.09 -18.51 -10.54
C CYS A 87 -0.27 -17.85 -9.19
N ASP A 88 -0.60 -18.66 -8.19
CA ASP A 88 -0.97 -18.22 -6.85
C ASP A 88 0.24 -17.65 -6.08
N ASP A 89 1.42 -18.25 -6.21
CA ASP A 89 2.64 -17.79 -5.53
C ASP A 89 3.14 -16.45 -6.07
N ALA A 90 3.08 -16.26 -7.40
CA ALA A 90 3.46 -14.99 -8.04
C ALA A 90 2.50 -13.85 -7.65
N HIS A 91 1.20 -14.15 -7.54
CA HIS A 91 0.19 -13.17 -7.15
C HIS A 91 0.32 -12.75 -5.68
N ASP A 92 0.61 -13.70 -4.80
CA ASP A 92 0.85 -13.44 -3.37
C ASP A 92 2.12 -12.63 -3.15
N THR A 93 3.20 -12.94 -3.87
CA THR A 93 4.46 -12.18 -3.85
C THR A 93 4.25 -10.74 -4.32
N ARG A 94 3.53 -10.52 -5.43
CA ARG A 94 3.23 -9.18 -5.92
C ARG A 94 2.39 -8.38 -4.90
N ARG A 95 1.44 -9.01 -4.24
CA ARG A 95 0.63 -8.38 -3.20
C ARG A 95 1.48 -7.97 -2.00
N LYS A 96 2.35 -8.86 -1.50
CA LYS A 96 3.28 -8.57 -0.39
C LYS A 96 4.20 -7.40 -0.72
N ASN A 97 4.75 -7.37 -1.93
CA ASN A 97 5.62 -6.29 -2.39
C ASN A 97 4.87 -4.96 -2.44
N LYS A 98 3.64 -4.96 -2.96
CA LYS A 98 2.77 -3.78 -2.97
C LYS A 98 2.51 -3.26 -1.55
N ASP A 99 2.16 -4.12 -0.64
CA ASP A 99 1.86 -3.74 0.75
C ASP A 99 3.11 -3.19 1.45
N ALA A 100 4.29 -3.77 1.22
CA ALA A 100 5.57 -3.30 1.75
C ALA A 100 5.94 -1.90 1.21
N ILE A 101 5.79 -1.68 -0.10
CA ILE A 101 6.04 -0.37 -0.75
C ILE A 101 5.11 0.69 -0.17
N LYS A 102 3.82 0.40 -0.09
CA LYS A 102 2.82 1.34 0.44
C LYS A 102 3.07 1.66 1.91
N TYR A 103 3.48 0.68 2.70
CA TYR A 103 3.81 0.86 4.11
C TYR A 103 5.03 1.79 4.28
N ALA A 104 6.13 1.51 3.56
CA ALA A 104 7.35 2.31 3.60
C ALA A 104 7.10 3.75 3.12
N LEU A 105 6.38 3.91 2.00
CA LEU A 105 6.02 5.21 1.44
C LEU A 105 5.13 6.00 2.41
N TYR A 106 4.13 5.36 3.02
CA TYR A 106 3.28 6.02 4.01
C TYR A 106 4.07 6.58 5.19
N GLN A 107 4.98 5.78 5.75
CA GLN A 107 5.81 6.23 6.88
C GLN A 107 6.70 7.42 6.49
N MET A 108 7.32 7.37 5.30
CA MET A 108 8.11 8.48 4.79
C MET A 108 7.28 9.75 4.62
N LEU A 109 6.10 9.64 3.98
CA LEU A 109 5.19 10.77 3.76
C LEU A 109 4.62 11.33 5.06
N SER A 110 4.24 10.46 5.99
CA SER A 110 3.76 10.87 7.32
C SER A 110 4.82 11.67 8.08
N LYS A 111 6.09 11.21 8.04
CA LYS A 111 7.21 11.90 8.65
C LYS A 111 7.50 13.23 7.96
N ALA A 112 7.52 13.27 6.63
CA ALA A 112 7.83 14.46 5.85
C ALA A 112 6.76 15.55 5.95
N THR A 113 5.47 15.16 6.07
CA THR A 113 4.34 16.09 6.08
C THR A 113 3.76 16.36 7.46
N GLY A 114 4.11 15.56 8.48
CA GLY A 114 3.47 15.59 9.80
C GLY A 114 2.01 15.14 9.81
N LYS A 115 1.50 14.56 8.71
CA LYS A 115 0.10 14.14 8.54
C LYS A 115 -0.06 12.65 8.71
N THR A 116 -1.26 12.24 9.14
CA THR A 116 -1.71 10.86 9.13
C THR A 116 -3.02 10.75 8.37
N LEU A 117 -3.21 9.68 7.60
CA LEU A 117 -4.45 9.44 6.87
C LEU A 117 -5.36 8.52 7.71
N PRO A 118 -6.66 8.81 7.81
CA PRO A 118 -7.59 8.01 8.62
C PRO A 118 -7.67 6.54 8.20
N TRP A 119 -7.52 6.24 6.91
CA TRP A 119 -7.49 4.89 6.37
C TRP A 119 -6.07 4.34 6.18
N GLY A 120 -5.06 5.00 6.77
CA GLY A 120 -3.66 4.59 6.64
C GLY A 120 -3.20 4.54 5.19
N ASN A 121 -2.47 3.48 4.83
CA ASN A 121 -2.00 3.27 3.47
C ASN A 121 -3.01 2.54 2.55
N LEU A 122 -4.26 2.35 3.00
CA LEU A 122 -5.32 1.77 2.18
C LEU A 122 -5.82 2.78 1.14
N THR A 123 -5.40 2.62 -0.10
CA THR A 123 -5.86 3.39 -1.26
C THR A 123 -6.40 2.46 -2.32
N GLY A 124 -7.47 2.87 -3.01
CA GLY A 124 -8.05 2.11 -4.12
C GLY A 124 -8.80 0.82 -3.74
N ILE A 125 -9.04 0.57 -2.46
CA ILE A 125 -9.77 -0.63 -1.97
C ILE A 125 -10.91 -0.24 -1.03
N ARG A 126 -11.85 -1.16 -0.85
CA ARG A 126 -12.94 -1.04 0.12
C ARG A 126 -12.54 -1.70 1.45
N PRO A 127 -12.24 -0.93 2.51
CA PRO A 127 -11.74 -1.49 3.78
C PRO A 127 -12.73 -2.45 4.44
N VAL A 128 -14.04 -2.19 4.29
CA VAL A 128 -15.11 -3.07 4.82
C VAL A 128 -15.07 -4.45 4.15
N LYS A 129 -14.87 -4.52 2.82
CA LYS A 129 -14.74 -5.81 2.11
C LYS A 129 -13.55 -6.62 2.61
N MET A 130 -12.44 -5.96 2.93
CA MET A 130 -11.28 -6.61 3.53
C MET A 130 -11.60 -7.17 4.91
N ALA A 131 -12.25 -6.37 5.78
CA ALA A 131 -12.68 -6.81 7.11
C ALA A 131 -13.68 -7.97 7.02
N MET A 132 -14.61 -7.94 6.04
CA MET A 132 -15.57 -9.01 5.79
C MET A 132 -14.86 -10.32 5.41
N GLY A 133 -13.91 -10.30 4.48
CA GLY A 133 -13.13 -11.49 4.11
C GLY A 133 -12.35 -12.09 5.29
N MET A 134 -11.82 -11.26 6.19
CA MET A 134 -11.18 -11.73 7.42
C MET A 134 -12.19 -12.37 8.39
N LEU A 135 -13.40 -11.81 8.53
CA LEU A 135 -14.47 -12.41 9.31
C LEU A 135 -14.91 -13.77 8.75
N GLU A 136 -15.03 -13.88 7.45
CA GLU A 136 -15.39 -15.12 6.74
C GLU A 136 -14.31 -16.19 6.89
N SER A 137 -13.03 -15.79 6.97
CA SER A 137 -11.92 -16.71 7.29
C SER A 137 -11.84 -17.12 8.76
N GLY A 138 -12.76 -16.63 9.60
CA GLY A 138 -12.86 -17.01 11.02
C GLY A 138 -12.02 -16.13 11.97
N MET A 139 -11.42 -15.04 11.52
CA MET A 139 -10.69 -14.12 12.39
C MET A 139 -11.64 -13.39 13.36
N LYS A 140 -11.19 -13.19 14.59
CA LYS A 140 -11.94 -12.43 15.60
C LYS A 140 -11.85 -10.93 15.33
N ASN A 141 -12.86 -10.18 15.74
CA ASN A 141 -12.90 -8.71 15.58
C ASN A 141 -11.64 -8.01 16.11
N THR A 142 -11.11 -8.48 17.25
CA THR A 142 -9.89 -7.93 17.86
C THR A 142 -8.63 -8.18 17.01
N GLU A 143 -8.57 -9.35 16.38
CA GLU A 143 -7.45 -9.72 15.48
C GLU A 143 -7.50 -8.92 14.19
N ILE A 144 -8.70 -8.75 13.61
CA ILE A 144 -8.92 -7.90 12.44
C ILE A 144 -8.55 -6.45 12.76
N ALA A 145 -9.00 -5.94 13.91
CA ALA A 145 -8.68 -4.57 14.32
C ALA A 145 -7.18 -4.36 14.51
N ARG A 146 -6.48 -5.32 15.11
CA ARG A 146 -5.03 -5.30 15.25
C ARG A 146 -4.34 -5.32 13.88
N TYR A 147 -4.73 -6.26 13.01
CA TYR A 147 -4.16 -6.41 11.68
C TYR A 147 -4.31 -5.14 10.83
N MET A 148 -5.50 -4.54 10.81
CA MET A 148 -5.73 -3.29 10.06
C MET A 148 -4.87 -2.13 10.56
N ARG A 149 -4.63 -2.03 11.86
CA ARG A 149 -3.80 -0.98 12.44
C ARG A 149 -2.31 -1.21 12.23
N GLU A 150 -1.84 -2.45 12.37
CA GLU A 150 -0.41 -2.78 12.27
C GLU A 150 0.06 -2.88 10.82
N GLN A 151 -0.72 -3.50 9.94
CA GLN A 151 -0.32 -3.72 8.55
C GLN A 151 -0.68 -2.55 7.63
N TYR A 152 -1.80 -1.89 7.90
CA TYR A 152 -2.31 -0.83 7.02
C TYR A 152 -2.35 0.55 7.66
N LEU A 153 -1.90 0.68 8.91
CA LEU A 153 -1.82 1.96 9.64
C LEU A 153 -3.16 2.70 9.71
N VAL A 154 -4.27 1.96 9.71
CA VAL A 154 -5.63 2.50 9.80
C VAL A 154 -5.88 3.06 11.21
N SER A 155 -6.52 4.22 11.30
CA SER A 155 -6.86 4.81 12.60
C SER A 155 -7.81 3.92 13.41
N PRO A 156 -7.79 4.01 14.76
CA PRO A 156 -8.68 3.22 15.63
C PRO A 156 -10.17 3.41 15.27
N GLU A 157 -10.58 4.65 14.97
CA GLU A 157 -11.97 4.99 14.66
C GLU A 157 -12.42 4.34 13.34
N LYS A 158 -11.56 4.41 12.31
CA LYS A 158 -11.86 3.81 11.01
C LYS A 158 -11.80 2.29 11.04
N THR A 159 -10.91 1.74 11.84
CA THR A 159 -10.84 0.30 12.11
C THR A 159 -12.14 -0.18 12.78
N ALA A 160 -12.59 0.49 13.85
CA ALA A 160 -13.84 0.17 14.52
C ALA A 160 -15.05 0.26 13.57
N LEU A 161 -15.07 1.31 12.73
CA LEU A 161 -16.12 1.49 11.73
C LEU A 161 -16.14 0.33 10.73
N ALA A 162 -15.00 -0.04 10.16
CA ALA A 162 -14.90 -1.12 9.18
C ALA A 162 -15.37 -2.46 9.75
N VAL A 163 -14.91 -2.80 10.96
CA VAL A 163 -15.31 -4.04 11.65
C VAL A 163 -16.80 -4.04 11.98
N THR A 164 -17.35 -2.92 12.44
CA THR A 164 -18.78 -2.82 12.76
C THR A 164 -19.65 -3.01 11.53
N ILE A 165 -19.30 -2.35 10.41
CA ILE A 165 -20.07 -2.50 9.17
C ILE A 165 -19.96 -3.93 8.64
N ALA A 166 -18.75 -4.51 8.63
CA ALA A 166 -18.55 -5.89 8.17
C ALA A 166 -19.39 -6.92 8.98
N ASN A 167 -19.47 -6.77 10.30
CA ASN A 167 -20.34 -7.62 11.11
C ASN A 167 -21.83 -7.46 10.76
N ARG A 168 -22.29 -6.21 10.57
CA ARG A 168 -23.69 -5.95 10.16
C ARG A 168 -24.00 -6.53 8.78
N GLU A 169 -23.13 -6.35 7.81
CA GLU A 169 -23.28 -6.95 6.47
C GLU A 169 -23.36 -8.47 6.57
N ARG A 170 -22.47 -9.10 7.33
CA ARG A 170 -22.48 -10.54 7.55
C ARG A 170 -23.80 -11.04 8.17
N ASP A 171 -24.32 -10.32 9.16
CA ASP A 171 -25.56 -10.70 9.84
C ASP A 171 -26.77 -10.55 8.90
N ILE A 172 -26.79 -9.52 8.05
CA ILE A 172 -27.81 -9.34 7.01
C ILE A 172 -27.74 -10.49 6.01
N LEU A 173 -26.55 -10.81 5.49
CA LEU A 173 -26.37 -11.85 4.48
C LEU A 173 -26.74 -13.26 5.00
N LYS A 174 -26.51 -13.55 6.27
CA LYS A 174 -26.95 -14.82 6.90
C LYS A 174 -28.46 -14.98 6.98
N ASN A 175 -29.20 -13.87 7.01
CA ASN A 175 -30.66 -13.88 7.14
C ASN A 175 -31.36 -13.77 5.76
N ILE A 176 -30.61 -13.72 4.67
CA ILE A 176 -31.18 -13.76 3.30
C ILE A 176 -31.09 -15.21 2.82
N ASP A 177 -32.23 -15.92 2.89
CA ASP A 177 -32.39 -17.18 2.19
C ASP A 177 -32.46 -16.88 0.70
N TYR A 178 -31.46 -17.29 -0.06
CA TYR A 178 -31.53 -17.30 -1.52
C TYR A 178 -32.32 -18.55 -1.92
N GLU A 179 -33.67 -18.40 -2.13
CA GLU A 179 -34.46 -19.36 -2.87
C GLU A 179 -34.10 -19.38 -4.37
#